data_21b0dfd21ed6e298cc7146db153cebd3
#
_entry.id   21b0dfd21ed6e298cc7146db153cebd3
#
_cell.length_a   1.000
_cell.length_b   1.000
_cell.length_c   1.000
_cell.angle_alpha   90.00
_cell.angle_beta   90.00
_cell.angle_gamma   90.00
#
_symmetry.space_group_name_H-M   'P 1'
#
loop_
_entity.id
_entity.type
_entity.pdbx_description
1 polymer ?
#
loop_
_entity_poly.entity_id
_entity_poly.type
_entity_poly.pdbx_seq_one_letter_code
_entity_poly.pdbx_strand_id
1 'polypeptide(L)'
;MSSVRVLLGGKSFDIKTEDGETLLSALRRSGFTLPAACGGRGKCGKCRVGVNSVSRLACRVVPNDGDVVTLPEKSGGRILTQTPEIVSCAGKMSGLAAAVDLGTTTVAVRLYELAGGRELKTISAWNAQAAYGGDVISRIQYTMETPNGLNELSRIIRAQIEDMISRALEDCGKSKSELRHTVLVGNTVMQHIFASLPVEGIARAPFKPETLFEIDCNDVLLDAPVHYSPCVAGYVGGDITAGLLSSGLYKKPGRSLFLDIGTNGEMALGGSDGFACCAVASGPAFEGAGISCGMAAVDGAVSHVRYDGGFLYDVIGGDAPCGLCGSGLIDLAAALIDCGCIDEGGRLLPPEEAPEKMRRYLTRDENGNGVFHLTREVCLTAQDVR
;
A
#
# COMPACT_ATOMS: atom_id res chain seq x y z
N MET A 1 6.42 -23.49 26.98
CA MET A 1 6.59 -23.37 25.52
C MET A 1 5.62 -24.32 24.85
N SER A 2 4.70 -23.82 24.07
CA SER A 2 3.72 -24.62 23.33
C SER A 2 4.16 -24.76 21.86
N SER A 3 3.73 -25.82 21.18
CA SER A 3 3.98 -26.04 19.76
C SER A 3 2.70 -25.85 18.97
N VAL A 4 2.76 -25.06 17.90
CA VAL A 4 1.61 -24.72 17.05
C VAL A 4 1.91 -25.12 15.62
N ARG A 5 0.95 -25.78 14.97
CA ARG A 5 1.07 -26.18 13.57
C ARG A 5 0.45 -25.12 12.66
N VAL A 6 1.28 -24.54 11.79
CA VAL A 6 0.87 -23.50 10.83
C VAL A 6 0.71 -24.10 9.44
N LEU A 7 -0.45 -23.89 8.84
CA LEU A 7 -0.80 -24.32 7.47
C LEU A 7 -0.79 -23.09 6.54
N LEU A 8 -0.03 -23.17 5.45
CA LEU A 8 0.07 -22.11 4.44
C LEU A 8 0.30 -22.73 3.05
N GLY A 9 -0.58 -22.48 2.10
CA GLY A 9 -0.43 -22.93 0.71
C GLY A 9 -0.23 -24.44 0.59
N GLY A 10 -0.97 -25.24 1.36
CA GLY A 10 -0.85 -26.71 1.39
C GLY A 10 0.38 -27.26 2.11
N LYS A 11 1.26 -26.38 2.64
CA LYS A 11 2.43 -26.78 3.45
C LYS A 11 2.14 -26.65 4.94
N SER A 12 2.81 -27.46 5.75
CA SER A 12 2.70 -27.47 7.22
C SER A 12 4.03 -27.11 7.85
N PHE A 13 4.00 -26.25 8.88
CA PHE A 13 5.17 -25.78 9.63
C PHE A 13 4.85 -25.87 11.13
N ASP A 14 5.77 -26.39 11.93
CA ASP A 14 5.61 -26.39 13.39
C ASP A 14 6.43 -25.21 13.97
N ILE A 15 5.78 -24.33 14.72
CA ILE A 15 6.41 -23.18 15.39
C ILE A 15 6.30 -23.32 16.91
N LYS A 16 7.31 -22.81 17.64
CA LYS A 16 7.30 -22.75 19.10
C LYS A 16 6.78 -21.39 19.56
N THR A 17 5.96 -21.39 20.59
CA THR A 17 5.44 -20.17 21.22
C THR A 17 5.94 -20.04 22.64
N GLU A 18 6.09 -18.82 23.14
CA GLU A 18 6.44 -18.50 24.51
C GLU A 18 5.19 -18.34 25.39
N ASP A 19 5.32 -18.47 26.70
CA ASP A 19 4.19 -18.34 27.60
C ASP A 19 3.64 -16.90 27.59
N GLY A 20 2.34 -16.77 27.31
CA GLY A 20 1.67 -15.48 27.20
C GLY A 20 1.91 -14.75 25.88
N GLU A 21 2.71 -15.30 24.98
CA GLU A 21 2.96 -14.71 23.65
C GLU A 21 1.70 -14.78 22.78
N THR A 22 1.39 -13.67 22.09
CA THR A 22 0.28 -13.68 21.13
C THR A 22 0.65 -14.48 19.88
N LEU A 23 -0.34 -15.12 19.26
CA LEU A 23 -0.15 -15.85 18.01
C LEU A 23 0.48 -14.96 16.90
N LEU A 24 0.12 -13.69 16.85
CA LEU A 24 0.72 -12.73 15.91
C LEU A 24 2.21 -12.56 16.14
N SER A 25 2.67 -12.47 17.40
CA SER A 25 4.09 -12.35 17.74
C SER A 25 4.86 -13.62 17.41
N ALA A 26 4.31 -14.78 17.76
CA ALA A 26 4.91 -16.08 17.47
C ALA A 26 5.08 -16.32 15.96
N LEU A 27 4.05 -15.98 15.17
CA LEU A 27 4.07 -16.07 13.70
C LEU A 27 5.17 -15.17 13.12
N ARG A 28 5.26 -13.91 13.58
CA ARG A 28 6.30 -12.95 13.14
C ARG A 28 7.70 -13.46 13.43
N ARG A 29 7.95 -13.86 14.67
CA ARG A 29 9.25 -14.42 15.10
C ARG A 29 9.65 -15.65 14.28
N SER A 30 8.66 -16.41 13.80
CA SER A 30 8.87 -17.60 12.95
C SER A 30 8.88 -17.27 11.44
N GLY A 31 8.91 -15.98 11.06
CA GLY A 31 9.04 -15.55 9.66
C GLY A 31 7.71 -15.48 8.88
N PHE A 32 6.55 -15.68 9.53
CA PHE A 32 5.25 -15.51 8.87
C PHE A 32 4.77 -14.07 8.98
N THR A 33 4.39 -13.48 7.85
CA THR A 33 3.90 -12.11 7.80
C THR A 33 2.37 -12.09 7.72
N LEU A 34 1.72 -11.39 8.64
CA LEU A 34 0.29 -11.12 8.63
C LEU A 34 0.05 -9.61 8.65
N PRO A 35 -0.92 -9.12 7.86
CA PRO A 35 -1.32 -7.71 7.94
C PRO A 35 -1.80 -7.37 9.35
N ALA A 36 -1.22 -6.37 9.98
CA ALA A 36 -1.59 -5.93 11.32
C ALA A 36 -1.47 -4.41 11.43
N ALA A 37 -2.24 -3.68 10.64
CA ALA A 37 -2.20 -2.22 10.53
C ALA A 37 -2.25 -1.47 11.87
N CYS A 38 -2.86 -2.04 12.92
CA CYS A 38 -2.87 -1.45 14.24
C CYS A 38 -1.67 -1.89 15.13
N GLY A 39 -0.61 -2.46 14.57
CA GLY A 39 0.54 -2.96 15.34
C GLY A 39 0.19 -4.08 16.33
N GLY A 40 -0.88 -4.84 16.09
CA GLY A 40 -1.32 -5.92 16.99
C GLY A 40 -2.28 -5.49 18.11
N ARG A 41 -2.77 -4.25 18.10
CA ARG A 41 -3.67 -3.68 19.16
C ARG A 41 -5.12 -4.17 19.05
N GLY A 42 -5.45 -5.07 18.12
CA GLY A 42 -6.80 -5.67 18.00
C GLY A 42 -7.87 -4.75 17.43
N LYS A 43 -7.48 -3.62 16.80
CA LYS A 43 -8.44 -2.60 16.31
C LYS A 43 -8.76 -2.74 14.80
N CYS A 44 -7.79 -3.12 13.96
CA CYS A 44 -7.96 -3.09 12.52
C CYS A 44 -8.63 -4.35 11.92
N GLY A 45 -8.74 -5.44 12.67
CA GLY A 45 -9.34 -6.70 12.20
C GLY A 45 -8.54 -7.46 11.13
N LYS A 46 -7.38 -6.96 10.67
CA LYS A 46 -6.67 -7.48 9.48
C LYS A 46 -5.80 -8.72 9.73
N CYS A 47 -5.42 -9.03 10.97
CA CYS A 47 -4.63 -10.22 11.31
C CYS A 47 -5.50 -11.47 11.54
N ARG A 48 -6.52 -11.69 10.71
CA ARG A 48 -7.39 -12.86 10.81
C ARG A 48 -6.69 -14.12 10.32
N VAL A 49 -6.81 -15.18 11.10
CA VAL A 49 -6.32 -16.53 10.79
C VAL A 49 -7.36 -17.55 11.23
N GLY A 50 -7.34 -18.73 10.64
CA GLY A 50 -8.09 -19.88 11.17
C GLY A 50 -7.32 -20.49 12.34
N VAL A 51 -7.91 -20.57 13.52
CA VAL A 51 -7.37 -21.35 14.66
C VAL A 51 -8.34 -22.48 14.93
N ASN A 52 -7.91 -23.71 14.71
CA ASN A 52 -8.75 -24.90 14.80
C ASN A 52 -10.07 -24.73 14.00
N SER A 53 -9.95 -24.23 12.77
CA SER A 53 -11.06 -23.94 11.84
C SER A 53 -11.98 -22.76 12.25
N VAL A 54 -11.66 -22.04 13.34
CA VAL A 54 -12.40 -20.83 13.76
C VAL A 54 -11.62 -19.57 13.40
N SER A 55 -12.26 -18.62 12.69
CA SER A 55 -11.63 -17.35 12.33
C SER A 55 -11.41 -16.49 13.56
N ARG A 56 -10.16 -16.12 13.85
CA ARG A 56 -9.74 -15.31 15.00
C ARG A 56 -8.71 -14.25 14.61
N LEU A 57 -8.58 -13.20 15.42
CA LEU A 57 -7.51 -12.21 15.28
C LEU A 57 -6.25 -12.72 15.96
N ALA A 58 -5.19 -12.97 15.20
CA ALA A 58 -3.93 -13.49 15.72
C ALA A 58 -3.33 -12.65 16.85
N CYS A 59 -3.52 -11.34 16.84
CA CYS A 59 -3.06 -10.44 17.90
C CYS A 59 -3.85 -10.54 19.22
N ARG A 60 -4.98 -11.27 19.23
CA ARG A 60 -5.83 -11.48 20.40
C ARG A 60 -5.87 -12.93 20.89
N VAL A 61 -5.11 -13.79 20.25
CA VAL A 61 -5.03 -15.22 20.60
C VAL A 61 -3.68 -15.48 21.26
N VAL A 62 -3.70 -16.04 22.46
CA VAL A 62 -2.57 -16.77 23.04
C VAL A 62 -2.77 -18.22 22.65
N PRO A 63 -1.91 -18.82 21.82
CA PRO A 63 -2.13 -20.16 21.31
C PRO A 63 -1.85 -21.22 22.39
N ASN A 64 -2.59 -22.33 22.28
CA ASN A 64 -2.36 -23.51 23.11
C ASN A 64 -1.48 -24.54 22.39
N ASP A 65 -0.91 -25.47 23.16
CA ASP A 65 -0.16 -26.58 22.59
C ASP A 65 -1.02 -27.43 21.68
N GLY A 66 -0.54 -27.72 20.47
CA GLY A 66 -1.25 -28.50 19.46
C GLY A 66 -2.27 -27.72 18.61
N ASP A 67 -2.44 -26.42 18.81
CA ASP A 67 -3.31 -25.62 17.96
C ASP A 67 -2.88 -25.69 16.48
N VAL A 68 -3.88 -25.80 15.59
CA VAL A 68 -3.69 -25.76 14.14
C VAL A 68 -4.10 -24.39 13.63
N VAL A 69 -3.15 -23.66 13.05
CA VAL A 69 -3.34 -22.31 12.54
C VAL A 69 -3.28 -22.31 11.03
N THR A 70 -4.39 -21.97 10.37
CA THR A 70 -4.44 -21.80 8.92
C THR A 70 -4.25 -20.32 8.59
N LEU A 71 -3.16 -20.01 7.90
CA LEU A 71 -2.92 -18.67 7.38
C LEU A 71 -3.69 -18.47 6.07
N PRO A 72 -4.21 -17.24 5.81
CA PRO A 72 -4.76 -16.93 4.50
C PRO A 72 -3.65 -17.12 3.45
N GLU A 73 -3.98 -17.78 2.36
CA GLU A 73 -3.09 -17.83 1.21
C GLU A 73 -2.79 -16.38 0.81
N LYS A 74 -1.51 -16.04 0.71
CA LYS A 74 -1.11 -14.78 0.09
C LYS A 74 -1.61 -14.87 -1.35
N SER A 75 -2.76 -14.30 -1.64
CA SER A 75 -3.09 -13.95 -3.00
C SER A 75 -1.93 -13.07 -3.47
N GLY A 76 -1.12 -13.58 -4.37
CA GLY A 76 -0.07 -12.83 -5.03
C GLY A 76 -0.75 -11.79 -5.90
N GLY A 77 -1.21 -10.69 -5.27
CA GLY A 77 -1.92 -9.66 -5.97
C GLY A 77 -1.00 -8.99 -6.98
N ARG A 78 -1.42 -8.93 -8.22
CA ARG A 78 -0.82 -8.00 -9.19
C ARG A 78 -1.24 -6.60 -8.78
N ILE A 79 -0.29 -5.83 -8.29
CA ILE A 79 -0.46 -4.38 -8.12
C ILE A 79 -0.54 -3.79 -9.53
N LEU A 80 -1.50 -2.91 -9.79
CA LEU A 80 -1.60 -2.18 -11.04
C LEU A 80 -0.30 -1.39 -11.24
N THR A 81 0.49 -1.80 -12.22
CA THR A 81 1.76 -1.18 -12.60
C THR A 81 1.66 -0.59 -14.00
N GLN A 82 0.51 0.00 -14.36
CA GLN A 82 0.38 0.67 -15.64
C GLN A 82 1.34 1.85 -15.68
N THR A 83 2.30 1.76 -16.59
CA THR A 83 3.21 2.86 -16.91
C THR A 83 2.63 3.64 -18.06
N PRO A 84 2.48 4.97 -17.96
CA PRO A 84 2.42 5.80 -19.16
C PRO A 84 3.71 5.63 -19.97
N GLU A 85 3.66 5.84 -21.27
CA GLU A 85 4.85 5.79 -22.13
C GLU A 85 6.00 6.57 -21.48
N ILE A 86 7.10 5.86 -21.21
CA ILE A 86 8.27 6.47 -20.61
C ILE A 86 8.88 7.38 -21.67
N VAL A 87 8.95 8.67 -21.36
CA VAL A 87 9.77 9.60 -22.13
C VAL A 87 11.22 9.19 -21.91
N SER A 88 11.78 8.45 -22.85
CA SER A 88 13.16 8.01 -22.82
C SER A 88 14.08 9.25 -22.81
N CYS A 89 14.65 9.56 -21.68
CA CYS A 89 15.85 10.38 -21.61
C CYS A 89 17.03 9.45 -21.87
N ALA A 90 17.25 9.05 -23.12
CA ALA A 90 18.38 8.20 -23.49
C ALA A 90 19.70 8.89 -23.18
N GLY A 91 20.19 8.66 -21.97
CA GLY A 91 21.54 8.98 -21.57
C GLY A 91 22.55 8.01 -22.19
N LYS A 92 23.82 8.38 -22.20
CA LYS A 92 24.93 7.52 -22.63
C LYS A 92 25.30 6.46 -21.57
N MET A 93 24.38 6.12 -20.65
CA MET A 93 24.63 5.16 -19.58
C MET A 93 24.40 3.75 -20.07
N SER A 94 25.22 2.82 -19.60
CA SER A 94 25.09 1.38 -19.90
C SER A 94 24.91 0.57 -18.61
N GLY A 95 24.33 -0.61 -18.72
CA GLY A 95 24.01 -1.48 -17.60
C GLY A 95 22.52 -1.39 -17.22
N LEU A 96 22.22 -1.75 -15.99
CA LEU A 96 20.86 -1.81 -15.47
C LEU A 96 20.66 -0.80 -14.34
N ALA A 97 19.44 -0.32 -14.18
CA ALA A 97 19.02 0.42 -13.00
C ALA A 97 17.72 -0.16 -12.44
N ALA A 98 17.61 -0.11 -11.11
CA ALA A 98 16.37 -0.41 -10.41
C ALA A 98 15.70 0.90 -9.96
N ALA A 99 14.43 1.09 -10.30
CA ALA A 99 13.58 2.12 -9.71
C ALA A 99 12.70 1.47 -8.65
N VAL A 100 12.77 1.98 -7.42
CA VAL A 100 12.06 1.44 -6.26
C VAL A 100 11.05 2.47 -5.79
N ASP A 101 9.77 2.10 -5.82
CA ASP A 101 8.69 2.84 -5.16
C ASP A 101 8.48 2.21 -3.78
N LEU A 102 8.92 2.91 -2.76
CA LEU A 102 8.88 2.51 -1.36
C LEU A 102 7.65 3.10 -0.67
N GLY A 103 6.48 2.57 -1.00
CA GLY A 103 5.24 2.94 -0.34
C GLY A 103 5.11 2.41 1.09
N THR A 104 4.25 3.04 1.87
CA THR A 104 3.92 2.58 3.24
C THR A 104 3.26 1.21 3.21
N THR A 105 2.36 0.97 2.27
CA THR A 105 1.56 -0.25 2.15
C THR A 105 2.18 -1.25 1.19
N THR A 106 2.71 -0.78 0.06
CA THR A 106 3.24 -1.59 -1.03
C THR A 106 4.64 -1.15 -1.41
N VAL A 107 5.42 -2.07 -1.96
CA VAL A 107 6.73 -1.80 -2.56
C VAL A 107 6.69 -2.27 -4.00
N ALA A 108 7.13 -1.45 -4.93
CA ALA A 108 7.31 -1.82 -6.32
C ALA A 108 8.76 -1.61 -6.76
N VAL A 109 9.30 -2.57 -7.51
CA VAL A 109 10.63 -2.51 -8.11
C VAL A 109 10.48 -2.66 -9.61
N ARG A 110 11.07 -1.76 -10.36
CA ARG A 110 11.16 -1.82 -11.83
C ARG A 110 12.61 -1.86 -12.25
N LEU A 111 12.94 -2.84 -13.08
CA LEU A 111 14.28 -3.00 -13.64
C LEU A 111 14.32 -2.43 -15.05
N TYR A 112 15.27 -1.54 -15.30
CA TYR A 112 15.47 -0.86 -16.57
C TYR A 112 16.83 -1.16 -17.18
N GLU A 113 16.86 -1.30 -18.50
CA GLU A 113 18.08 -1.24 -19.30
C GLU A 113 18.40 0.23 -19.61
N LEU A 114 19.57 0.71 -19.15
CA LEU A 114 19.92 2.14 -19.25
C LEU A 114 20.19 2.61 -20.67
N ALA A 115 20.74 1.72 -21.52
CA ALA A 115 21.13 2.09 -22.90
C ALA A 115 19.95 2.52 -23.78
N GLY A 116 18.73 2.07 -23.47
CA GLY A 116 17.52 2.41 -24.25
C GLY A 116 16.33 2.86 -23.38
N GLY A 117 16.50 2.92 -22.08
CA GLY A 117 15.41 3.26 -21.15
C GLY A 117 14.29 2.21 -21.13
N ARG A 118 14.58 0.97 -21.58
CA ARG A 118 13.58 -0.09 -21.70
C ARG A 118 13.33 -0.74 -20.34
N GLU A 119 12.07 -0.80 -19.92
CA GLU A 119 11.65 -1.60 -18.77
C GLU A 119 11.80 -3.09 -19.11
N LEU A 120 12.48 -3.83 -18.24
CA LEU A 120 12.71 -5.27 -18.39
C LEU A 120 11.72 -6.07 -17.54
N LYS A 121 11.49 -5.65 -16.31
CA LYS A 121 10.68 -6.38 -15.33
C LYS A 121 10.12 -5.44 -14.27
N THR A 122 8.89 -5.70 -13.84
CA THR A 122 8.29 -5.10 -12.65
C THR A 122 7.92 -6.20 -11.66
N ILE A 123 8.30 -6.00 -10.41
CA ILE A 123 7.91 -6.85 -9.26
C ILE A 123 7.31 -5.94 -8.20
N SER A 124 6.21 -6.36 -7.63
CA SER A 124 5.55 -5.64 -6.54
C SER A 124 5.17 -6.59 -5.40
N ALA A 125 5.16 -6.07 -4.18
CA ALA A 125 4.82 -6.81 -2.99
C ALA A 125 4.24 -5.90 -1.90
N TRP A 126 3.54 -6.48 -0.93
CA TRP A 126 3.22 -5.80 0.31
C TRP A 126 4.48 -5.42 1.05
N ASN A 127 4.51 -4.21 1.62
CA ASN A 127 5.61 -3.77 2.46
C ASN A 127 5.68 -4.65 3.73
N ALA A 128 6.79 -5.37 3.90
CA ALA A 128 6.99 -6.30 5.01
C ALA A 128 6.92 -5.62 6.38
N GLN A 129 7.18 -4.31 6.45
CA GLN A 129 7.07 -3.53 7.68
C GLN A 129 5.60 -3.32 8.13
N ALA A 130 4.60 -3.64 7.30
CA ALA A 130 3.18 -3.59 7.69
C ALA A 130 2.86 -4.47 8.91
N ALA A 131 3.69 -5.45 9.20
CA ALA A 131 3.62 -6.26 10.41
C ALA A 131 3.90 -5.44 11.69
N TYR A 132 4.72 -4.40 11.61
CA TYR A 132 5.19 -3.56 12.73
C TYR A 132 4.39 -2.26 12.86
N GLY A 133 3.81 -1.78 11.76
CA GLY A 133 2.94 -0.61 11.73
C GLY A 133 2.29 -0.46 10.36
N GLY A 134 0.96 -0.22 10.34
CA GLY A 134 0.18 -0.11 9.10
C GLY A 134 0.30 1.24 8.40
N ASP A 135 0.78 2.26 9.12
CA ASP A 135 0.96 3.62 8.66
C ASP A 135 2.31 4.18 9.14
N VAL A 136 2.69 5.36 8.64
CA VAL A 136 3.98 5.97 8.98
C VAL A 136 4.09 6.31 10.46
N ILE A 137 3.02 6.76 11.10
CA ILE A 137 3.02 7.15 12.52
C ILE A 137 3.24 5.93 13.42
N SER A 138 2.56 4.82 13.13
CA SER A 138 2.74 3.58 13.90
C SER A 138 4.15 2.99 13.73
N ARG A 139 4.81 3.19 12.57
CA ARG A 139 6.23 2.81 12.38
C ARG A 139 7.17 3.71 13.14
N ILE A 140 6.97 5.02 13.12
CA ILE A 140 7.74 5.95 13.96
C ILE A 140 7.58 5.57 15.45
N GLN A 141 6.34 5.31 15.89
CA GLN A 141 6.11 4.88 17.27
C GLN A 141 6.87 3.58 17.60
N TYR A 142 6.89 2.60 16.67
CA TYR A 142 7.65 1.36 16.85
C TYR A 142 9.15 1.63 17.02
N THR A 143 9.74 2.54 16.22
CA THR A 143 11.17 2.90 16.36
C THR A 143 11.48 3.55 17.70
N MET A 144 10.54 4.29 18.28
CA MET A 144 10.71 5.00 19.56
C MET A 144 10.51 4.08 20.78
N GLU A 145 9.57 3.14 20.70
CA GLU A 145 9.19 2.27 21.82
C GLU A 145 9.98 0.95 21.87
N THR A 146 10.58 0.55 20.74
CA THR A 146 11.29 -0.73 20.64
C THR A 146 12.80 -0.50 20.59
N PRO A 147 13.57 -1.09 21.52
CA PRO A 147 15.03 -1.07 21.44
C PRO A 147 15.50 -1.58 20.07
N ASN A 148 16.34 -0.79 19.39
CA ASN A 148 16.84 -1.08 18.05
C ASN A 148 15.76 -1.19 16.93
N GLY A 149 14.55 -0.70 17.18
CA GLY A 149 13.41 -0.81 16.26
C GLY A 149 13.65 -0.15 14.88
N LEU A 150 14.40 0.97 14.84
CA LEU A 150 14.78 1.60 13.58
C LEU A 150 15.64 0.70 12.70
N ASN A 151 16.70 0.13 13.27
CA ASN A 151 17.59 -0.78 12.53
C ASN A 151 16.86 -2.07 12.11
N GLU A 152 15.93 -2.54 12.93
CA GLU A 152 15.10 -3.70 12.58
C GLU A 152 14.21 -3.41 11.37
N LEU A 153 13.49 -2.29 11.37
CA LEU A 153 12.66 -1.88 10.23
C LEU A 153 13.52 -1.63 8.97
N SER A 154 14.66 -0.97 9.11
CA SER A 154 15.60 -0.75 8.00
C SER A 154 16.05 -2.09 7.40
N ARG A 155 16.52 -3.01 8.22
CA ARG A 155 16.97 -4.33 7.77
C ARG A 155 15.87 -5.11 7.04
N ILE A 156 14.65 -5.06 7.53
CA ILE A 156 13.50 -5.76 6.93
C ILE A 156 13.20 -5.24 5.53
N ILE A 157 13.12 -3.91 5.38
CA ILE A 157 12.76 -3.32 4.09
C ILE A 157 13.90 -3.43 3.07
N ARG A 158 15.15 -3.28 3.51
CA ARG A 158 16.33 -3.47 2.65
C ARG A 158 16.38 -4.90 2.13
N ALA A 159 16.24 -5.90 2.99
CA ALA A 159 16.25 -7.30 2.61
C ALA A 159 15.10 -7.63 1.63
N GLN A 160 13.92 -7.05 1.83
CA GLN A 160 12.80 -7.21 0.91
C GLN A 160 13.12 -6.65 -0.48
N ILE A 161 13.66 -5.43 -0.56
CA ILE A 161 13.98 -4.77 -1.84
C ILE A 161 15.13 -5.50 -2.54
N GLU A 162 16.14 -5.96 -1.79
CA GLU A 162 17.24 -6.78 -2.33
C GLU A 162 16.74 -8.09 -2.95
N ASP A 163 15.82 -8.79 -2.27
CA ASP A 163 15.16 -9.99 -2.82
C ASP A 163 14.38 -9.68 -4.11
N MET A 164 13.59 -8.61 -4.10
CA MET A 164 12.80 -8.20 -5.25
C MET A 164 13.68 -7.84 -6.45
N ILE A 165 14.76 -7.08 -6.26
CA ILE A 165 15.73 -6.75 -7.32
C ILE A 165 16.42 -8.02 -7.82
N SER A 166 16.87 -8.89 -6.91
CA SER A 166 17.55 -10.14 -7.27
C SER A 166 16.66 -11.03 -8.14
N ARG A 167 15.39 -11.20 -7.75
CA ARG A 167 14.41 -11.95 -8.54
C ARG A 167 14.12 -11.30 -9.89
N ALA A 168 14.04 -9.96 -9.96
CA ALA A 168 13.86 -9.25 -11.23
C ALA A 168 15.05 -9.50 -12.19
N LEU A 169 16.27 -9.50 -11.65
CA LEU A 169 17.48 -9.81 -12.41
C LEU A 169 17.47 -11.27 -12.88
N GLU A 170 17.20 -12.23 -12.00
CA GLU A 170 17.12 -13.66 -12.31
C GLU A 170 16.07 -13.95 -13.38
N ASP A 171 14.86 -13.40 -13.27
CA ASP A 171 13.78 -13.55 -14.25
C ASP A 171 14.18 -13.03 -15.65
N CYS A 172 15.10 -12.06 -15.71
CA CYS A 172 15.62 -11.48 -16.95
C CYS A 172 16.94 -12.13 -17.42
N GLY A 173 17.45 -13.14 -16.71
CA GLY A 173 18.75 -13.74 -17.02
C GLY A 173 19.93 -12.79 -16.85
N LYS A 174 19.82 -11.84 -15.91
CA LYS A 174 20.80 -10.78 -15.64
C LYS A 174 21.59 -11.03 -14.37
N SER A 175 22.83 -10.53 -14.34
CA SER A 175 23.72 -10.61 -13.17
C SER A 175 23.57 -9.38 -12.28
N LYS A 176 23.77 -9.55 -10.97
CA LYS A 176 23.85 -8.43 -10.00
C LYS A 176 24.93 -7.42 -10.37
N SER A 177 26.05 -7.87 -10.95
CA SER A 177 27.12 -6.99 -11.41
C SER A 177 26.77 -6.06 -12.56
N GLU A 178 25.63 -6.30 -13.23
CA GLU A 178 25.11 -5.40 -14.28
C GLU A 178 24.30 -4.24 -13.69
N LEU A 179 23.84 -4.35 -12.42
CA LEU A 179 23.13 -3.28 -11.74
C LEU A 179 24.09 -2.11 -11.44
N ARG A 180 23.79 -0.93 -11.94
CA ARG A 180 24.64 0.25 -11.83
C ARG A 180 24.08 1.29 -10.86
N HIS A 181 22.77 1.39 -10.78
CA HIS A 181 22.09 2.38 -9.94
C HIS A 181 20.79 1.80 -9.38
N THR A 182 20.46 2.23 -8.18
CA THR A 182 19.12 2.07 -7.59
C THR A 182 18.59 3.45 -7.28
N VAL A 183 17.42 3.81 -7.82
CA VAL A 183 16.71 5.04 -7.46
C VAL A 183 15.59 4.67 -6.51
N LEU A 184 15.58 5.27 -5.33
CA LEU A 184 14.59 5.05 -4.29
C LEU A 184 13.66 6.25 -4.18
N VAL A 185 12.39 6.00 -4.35
CA VAL A 185 11.30 6.97 -4.22
C VAL A 185 10.38 6.53 -3.10
N GLY A 186 9.92 7.45 -2.26
CA GLY A 186 8.99 7.16 -1.18
C GLY A 186 8.72 8.39 -0.32
N ASN A 187 7.77 8.28 0.61
CA ASN A 187 7.56 9.36 1.55
C ASN A 187 8.77 9.53 2.49
N THR A 188 8.88 10.72 3.10
CA THR A 188 10.05 11.11 3.90
C THR A 188 10.37 10.11 5.00
N VAL A 189 9.35 9.59 5.71
CA VAL A 189 9.54 8.63 6.81
C VAL A 189 10.10 7.31 6.28
N MET A 190 9.56 6.81 5.17
CA MET A 190 10.00 5.55 4.60
C MET A 190 11.43 5.61 4.07
N GLN A 191 11.83 6.73 3.46
CA GLN A 191 13.21 6.95 3.04
C GLN A 191 14.16 7.00 4.24
N HIS A 192 13.78 7.69 5.34
CA HIS A 192 14.58 7.71 6.58
C HIS A 192 14.75 6.32 7.19
N ILE A 193 13.65 5.55 7.30
CA ILE A 193 13.72 4.18 7.83
C ILE A 193 14.61 3.30 6.96
N PHE A 194 14.51 3.40 5.63
CA PHE A 194 15.38 2.66 4.73
C PHE A 194 16.85 3.02 4.92
N ALA A 195 17.16 4.31 5.05
CA ALA A 195 18.50 4.82 5.30
C ALA A 195 18.98 4.63 6.75
N SER A 196 18.17 4.05 7.64
CA SER A 196 18.43 3.93 9.09
C SER A 196 18.70 5.29 9.77
N LEU A 197 18.02 6.34 9.31
CA LEU A 197 18.10 7.68 9.88
C LEU A 197 16.99 7.93 10.89
N PRO A 198 17.23 8.75 11.94
CA PRO A 198 16.22 9.08 12.95
C PRO A 198 14.94 9.64 12.35
N VAL A 199 13.79 9.23 12.89
CA VAL A 199 12.47 9.67 12.43
C VAL A 199 11.68 10.45 13.49
N GLU A 200 12.19 10.56 14.70
CA GLU A 200 11.54 11.20 15.83
C GLU A 200 11.21 12.67 15.58
N GLY A 201 12.11 13.37 14.85
CA GLY A 201 11.92 14.75 14.46
C GLY A 201 10.73 14.98 13.54
N ILE A 202 10.35 13.95 12.77
CA ILE A 202 9.19 14.00 11.87
C ILE A 202 7.87 13.82 12.67
N ALA A 203 7.92 13.10 13.80
CA ALA A 203 6.72 12.82 14.61
C ALA A 203 6.24 14.01 15.45
N ARG A 204 7.08 15.01 15.68
CA ARG A 204 6.81 16.12 16.61
C ARG A 204 7.00 17.47 15.93
N ALA A 205 6.12 18.43 16.25
CA ALA A 205 6.29 19.79 15.78
C ALA A 205 7.69 20.31 16.12
N PRO A 206 8.41 20.92 15.17
CA PRO A 206 7.99 21.42 13.86
C PRO A 206 8.09 20.41 12.71
N PHE A 207 8.04 19.09 12.96
CA PHE A 207 8.04 17.99 11.97
C PHE A 207 9.28 18.00 11.06
N LYS A 208 10.44 18.27 11.66
CA LYS A 208 11.71 18.43 10.94
C LYS A 208 12.38 17.08 10.72
N PRO A 209 12.60 16.65 9.45
CA PRO A 209 13.37 15.45 9.15
C PRO A 209 14.87 15.69 9.38
N GLU A 210 15.63 14.61 9.51
CA GLU A 210 17.10 14.66 9.61
C GLU A 210 17.73 15.17 8.30
N THR A 211 17.18 14.73 7.17
CA THR A 211 17.59 15.17 5.83
C THR A 211 16.39 15.25 4.90
N LEU A 212 16.48 16.07 3.86
CA LEU A 212 15.55 16.08 2.73
C LEU A 212 16.09 15.32 1.51
N PHE A 213 17.21 14.61 1.66
CA PHE A 213 17.85 13.85 0.60
C PHE A 213 18.21 14.68 -0.65
N GLU A 214 18.57 15.95 -0.45
CA GLU A 214 19.02 16.84 -1.52
C GLU A 214 20.43 16.48 -2.02
N ILE A 215 21.18 15.71 -1.24
CA ILE A 215 22.54 15.26 -1.51
C ILE A 215 22.58 13.75 -1.37
N ASP A 216 23.34 13.07 -2.25
CA ASP A 216 23.53 11.63 -2.18
C ASP A 216 24.09 11.18 -0.81
N CYS A 217 23.42 10.23 -0.19
CA CYS A 217 23.76 9.72 1.14
C CYS A 217 24.88 8.68 1.15
N ASN A 218 25.54 8.42 0.02
CA ASN A 218 26.55 7.35 -0.17
C ASN A 218 26.05 5.97 0.28
N ASP A 219 24.77 5.68 0.12
CA ASP A 219 24.16 4.41 0.43
C ASP A 219 24.30 3.41 -0.72
N VAL A 220 24.35 2.12 -0.40
CA VAL A 220 24.59 1.04 -1.35
C VAL A 220 23.57 -0.07 -1.14
N LEU A 221 23.07 -0.63 -2.23
CA LEU A 221 22.20 -1.81 -2.24
C LEU A 221 22.66 -2.76 -3.36
N LEU A 222 22.95 -4.02 -3.04
CA LEU A 222 23.49 -5.00 -3.99
C LEU A 222 24.73 -4.48 -4.76
N ASP A 223 25.64 -3.80 -4.06
CA ASP A 223 26.85 -3.17 -4.60
C ASP A 223 26.61 -2.01 -5.59
N ALA A 224 25.35 -1.58 -5.78
CA ALA A 224 24.99 -0.42 -6.58
C ALA A 224 24.65 0.79 -5.70
N PRO A 225 25.06 2.01 -6.06
CA PRO A 225 24.69 3.21 -5.33
C PRO A 225 23.19 3.44 -5.32
N VAL A 226 22.67 3.90 -4.17
CA VAL A 226 21.26 4.26 -3.96
C VAL A 226 21.12 5.78 -4.06
N HIS A 227 20.31 6.23 -5.01
CA HIS A 227 19.93 7.63 -5.19
C HIS A 227 18.52 7.85 -4.64
N TYR A 228 18.40 8.67 -3.64
CA TYR A 228 17.11 9.01 -3.04
C TYR A 228 16.44 10.14 -3.81
N SER A 229 15.13 10.05 -4.01
CA SER A 229 14.36 11.20 -4.51
C SER A 229 14.30 12.28 -3.42
N PRO A 230 14.62 13.55 -3.71
CA PRO A 230 14.58 14.60 -2.70
C PRO A 230 13.16 14.82 -2.18
N CYS A 231 13.06 15.02 -0.86
CA CYS A 231 11.81 15.33 -0.17
C CYS A 231 11.62 16.86 -0.06
N VAL A 232 10.37 17.28 0.15
CA VAL A 232 10.03 18.70 0.37
C VAL A 232 9.94 19.03 1.87
N ALA A 233 9.37 18.12 2.64
CA ALA A 233 9.13 18.29 4.08
C ALA A 233 8.94 16.91 4.77
N GLY A 234 8.74 16.91 6.08
CA GLY A 234 8.53 15.69 6.87
C GLY A 234 7.38 14.82 6.41
N TYR A 235 6.34 15.41 5.80
CA TYR A 235 5.16 14.71 5.27
C TYR A 235 4.91 14.98 3.77
N VAL A 236 5.89 15.52 3.05
CA VAL A 236 5.85 15.63 1.59
C VAL A 236 7.17 15.07 1.07
N GLY A 237 7.12 13.85 0.61
CA GLY A 237 8.28 13.03 0.33
C GLY A 237 8.78 13.05 -1.11
N GLY A 238 9.70 12.14 -1.38
CA GLY A 238 10.28 11.93 -2.70
C GLY A 238 9.28 11.36 -3.72
N ASP A 239 8.19 10.75 -3.28
CA ASP A 239 7.04 10.32 -4.08
C ASP A 239 6.40 11.52 -4.79
N ILE A 240 6.17 12.63 -4.08
CA ILE A 240 5.59 13.85 -4.66
C ILE A 240 6.54 14.51 -5.65
N THR A 241 7.84 14.63 -5.33
CA THR A 241 8.81 15.20 -6.25
C THR A 241 8.99 14.34 -7.51
N ALA A 242 9.01 13.01 -7.36
CA ALA A 242 9.05 12.09 -8.49
C ALA A 242 7.77 12.15 -9.32
N GLY A 243 6.58 12.27 -8.68
CA GLY A 243 5.30 12.44 -9.34
C GLY A 243 5.22 13.73 -10.16
N LEU A 244 5.69 14.85 -9.60
CA LEU A 244 5.80 16.12 -10.32
C LEU A 244 6.79 16.04 -11.50
N LEU A 245 7.89 15.33 -11.33
CA LEU A 245 8.88 15.10 -12.38
C LEU A 245 8.26 14.25 -13.52
N SER A 246 7.63 13.13 -13.19
CA SER A 246 7.07 12.21 -14.18
C SER A 246 5.88 12.79 -14.93
N SER A 247 5.03 13.57 -14.25
CA SER A 247 3.88 14.24 -14.87
C SER A 247 4.26 15.40 -15.78
N GLY A 248 5.49 15.91 -15.67
CA GLY A 248 5.96 17.07 -16.43
C GLY A 248 5.26 18.38 -16.06
N LEU A 249 4.51 18.43 -14.94
CA LEU A 249 3.77 19.62 -14.51
C LEU A 249 4.67 20.81 -14.26
N TYR A 250 5.91 20.57 -13.82
CA TYR A 250 6.91 21.62 -13.61
C TYR A 250 7.35 22.38 -14.89
N LYS A 251 7.00 21.83 -16.07
CA LYS A 251 7.27 22.48 -17.38
C LYS A 251 6.06 23.22 -17.92
N LYS A 252 4.86 23.00 -17.35
CA LYS A 252 3.64 23.58 -17.87
C LYS A 252 3.50 25.04 -17.43
N PRO A 253 3.15 25.95 -18.36
CA PRO A 253 2.81 27.31 -17.98
C PRO A 253 1.49 27.32 -17.20
N GLY A 254 1.34 28.31 -16.32
CA GLY A 254 0.15 28.43 -15.46
C GLY A 254 0.24 27.57 -14.22
N ARG A 255 -0.91 27.35 -13.57
CA ARG A 255 -1.01 26.59 -12.32
C ARG A 255 -1.67 25.25 -12.57
N SER A 256 -1.06 24.20 -12.03
CA SER A 256 -1.58 22.84 -12.01
C SER A 256 -1.70 22.37 -10.58
N LEU A 257 -2.70 21.55 -10.29
CA LEU A 257 -2.85 20.85 -9.02
C LEU A 257 -2.46 19.38 -9.22
N PHE A 258 -1.48 18.93 -8.46
CA PHE A 258 -1.12 17.52 -8.33
C PHE A 258 -1.70 17.00 -7.03
N LEU A 259 -2.40 15.87 -7.08
CA LEU A 259 -2.99 15.20 -5.91
C LEU A 259 -2.47 13.77 -5.87
N ASP A 260 -1.92 13.40 -4.73
CA ASP A 260 -1.64 12.01 -4.37
C ASP A 260 -2.60 11.62 -3.25
N ILE A 261 -3.48 10.66 -3.53
CA ILE A 261 -4.55 10.25 -2.61
C ILE A 261 -4.27 8.82 -2.14
N GLY A 262 -3.59 8.72 -1.01
CA GLY A 262 -3.28 7.47 -0.33
C GLY A 262 -3.72 7.50 1.15
N THR A 263 -2.99 6.80 2.01
CA THR A 263 -3.14 6.86 3.47
C THR A 263 -2.97 8.29 4.00
N ASN A 264 -2.03 9.03 3.39
CA ASN A 264 -1.96 10.48 3.47
C ASN A 264 -2.48 11.05 2.15
N GLY A 265 -2.96 12.29 2.19
CA GLY A 265 -3.29 13.05 1.00
C GLY A 265 -2.28 14.16 0.82
N GLU A 266 -1.42 14.02 -0.18
CA GLU A 266 -0.44 15.03 -0.51
C GLU A 266 -0.90 15.85 -1.72
N MET A 267 -0.64 17.15 -1.65
CA MET A 267 -1.05 18.09 -2.69
C MET A 267 0.10 19.00 -3.06
N ALA A 268 0.23 19.29 -4.35
CA ALA A 268 1.16 20.29 -4.85
C ALA A 268 0.45 21.21 -5.87
N LEU A 269 0.40 22.50 -5.59
CA LEU A 269 -0.19 23.52 -6.46
C LEU A 269 0.91 24.43 -7.00
N GLY A 270 1.03 24.51 -8.31
CA GLY A 270 2.05 25.34 -8.93
C GLY A 270 2.27 25.05 -10.41
N GLY A 271 3.46 25.35 -10.91
CA GLY A 271 3.89 25.16 -12.28
C GLY A 271 5.37 25.46 -12.46
N SER A 272 5.75 26.07 -13.61
CA SER A 272 7.14 26.39 -13.93
C SER A 272 7.83 27.31 -12.92
N ASP A 273 7.08 28.06 -12.13
CA ASP A 273 7.62 29.01 -11.12
C ASP A 273 7.81 28.35 -9.74
N GLY A 274 7.50 27.07 -9.60
CA GLY A 274 7.58 26.31 -8.37
C GLY A 274 6.22 25.82 -7.87
N PHE A 275 6.26 25.03 -6.78
CA PHE A 275 5.07 24.40 -6.18
C PHE A 275 4.98 24.73 -4.70
N ALA A 276 3.77 25.05 -4.25
CA ALA A 276 3.41 25.02 -2.84
C ALA A 276 2.82 23.65 -2.53
N CYS A 277 3.33 22.99 -1.50
CA CYS A 277 2.94 21.65 -1.13
C CYS A 277 2.31 21.61 0.25
N CYS A 278 1.37 20.71 0.46
CA CYS A 278 0.83 20.38 1.78
C CYS A 278 0.47 18.89 1.85
N ALA A 279 0.37 18.38 3.07
CA ALA A 279 -0.09 17.03 3.35
C ALA A 279 -1.21 17.07 4.38
N VAL A 280 -2.17 16.17 4.24
CA VAL A 280 -3.27 15.96 5.18
C VAL A 280 -3.40 14.48 5.52
N ALA A 281 -3.88 14.17 6.70
CA ALA A 281 -4.25 12.80 7.06
C ALA A 281 -5.59 12.46 6.38
N SER A 282 -5.55 11.70 5.29
CA SER A 282 -6.76 11.27 4.56
C SER A 282 -7.39 10.01 5.16
N GLY A 283 -6.61 9.21 5.87
CA GLY A 283 -7.00 7.88 6.31
C GLY A 283 -6.93 6.83 5.20
N PRO A 284 -6.92 5.54 5.56
CA PRO A 284 -6.65 4.46 4.63
C PRO A 284 -7.89 3.97 3.85
N ALA A 285 -8.93 4.79 3.69
CA ALA A 285 -10.17 4.40 3.00
C ALA A 285 -9.91 3.99 1.54
N PHE A 286 -9.09 4.76 0.82
CA PHE A 286 -8.73 4.45 -0.57
C PHE A 286 -7.75 3.27 -0.72
N GLU A 287 -7.19 2.77 0.38
CA GLU A 287 -6.47 1.51 0.46
C GLU A 287 -7.37 0.35 0.93
N GLY A 288 -8.68 0.57 0.96
CA GLY A 288 -9.70 -0.39 1.36
C GLY A 288 -9.81 -0.64 2.86
N ALA A 289 -9.18 0.17 3.71
CA ALA A 289 -9.30 0.02 5.16
C ALA A 289 -10.47 0.84 5.70
N GLY A 290 -11.31 0.21 6.50
CA GLY A 290 -12.51 0.84 7.07
C GLY A 290 -13.73 0.84 6.13
N ILE A 291 -13.59 0.39 4.90
CA ILE A 291 -14.66 0.19 3.93
C ILE A 291 -15.16 -1.27 4.01
N SER A 292 -16.46 -1.49 4.01
CA SER A 292 -17.09 -2.81 4.23
C SER A 292 -16.59 -3.87 3.23
N CYS A 293 -16.57 -3.54 1.95
CA CYS A 293 -16.03 -4.40 0.89
C CYS A 293 -14.70 -3.84 0.32
N GLY A 294 -13.98 -3.02 1.11
CA GLY A 294 -12.72 -2.41 0.68
C GLY A 294 -11.57 -3.41 0.66
N MET A 295 -10.75 -3.34 -0.37
CA MET A 295 -9.53 -4.13 -0.48
C MET A 295 -8.43 -3.37 -1.23
N ALA A 296 -7.21 -3.84 -1.14
CA ALA A 296 -6.13 -3.29 -1.94
C ALA A 296 -6.33 -3.59 -3.44
N ALA A 297 -5.61 -2.87 -4.30
CA ALA A 297 -5.63 -3.08 -5.75
C ALA A 297 -4.89 -4.37 -6.15
N VAL A 298 -5.49 -5.52 -5.86
CA VAL A 298 -4.99 -6.88 -6.11
C VAL A 298 -6.01 -7.69 -6.90
N ASP A 299 -5.66 -8.90 -7.32
CA ASP A 299 -6.57 -9.79 -8.04
C ASP A 299 -7.91 -9.95 -7.30
N GLY A 300 -9.02 -9.86 -8.04
CA GLY A 300 -10.37 -9.84 -7.49
C GLY A 300 -10.90 -8.46 -7.07
N ALA A 301 -10.05 -7.41 -7.06
CA ALA A 301 -10.51 -6.06 -6.75
C ALA A 301 -11.18 -5.41 -7.96
N VAL A 302 -12.35 -4.83 -7.77
CA VAL A 302 -12.98 -3.95 -8.74
C VAL A 302 -12.20 -2.65 -8.78
N SER A 303 -11.63 -2.30 -9.94
CA SER A 303 -10.74 -1.15 -10.13
C SER A 303 -11.39 0.01 -10.87
N HIS A 304 -12.39 -0.28 -11.71
CA HIS A 304 -13.16 0.73 -12.42
C HIS A 304 -14.64 0.38 -12.38
N VAL A 305 -15.49 1.41 -12.26
CA VAL A 305 -16.94 1.27 -12.31
C VAL A 305 -17.52 2.39 -13.15
N ARG A 306 -18.48 2.07 -14.01
CA ARG A 306 -19.26 3.06 -14.76
C ARG A 306 -20.72 2.63 -14.88
N TYR A 307 -21.60 3.57 -15.04
CA TYR A 307 -23.01 3.32 -15.30
C TYR A 307 -23.36 3.67 -16.75
N ASP A 308 -23.87 2.67 -17.50
CA ASP A 308 -24.38 2.84 -18.86
C ASP A 308 -25.61 1.94 -19.03
N GLY A 309 -26.76 2.39 -18.50
CA GLY A 309 -27.98 1.57 -18.45
C GLY A 309 -27.91 0.37 -17.49
N GLY A 310 -26.74 0.07 -16.95
CA GLY A 310 -26.37 -0.91 -15.94
C GLY A 310 -24.97 -0.62 -15.43
N PHE A 311 -24.59 -1.21 -14.30
CA PHE A 311 -23.22 -1.07 -13.78
C PHE A 311 -22.28 -2.00 -14.54
N LEU A 312 -21.25 -1.42 -15.15
CA LEU A 312 -20.14 -2.10 -15.80
C LEU A 312 -18.90 -1.89 -14.92
N TYR A 313 -18.09 -2.91 -14.75
CA TYR A 313 -16.90 -2.84 -13.89
C TYR A 313 -15.78 -3.73 -14.39
N ASP A 314 -14.54 -3.31 -14.10
CA ASP A 314 -13.32 -4.05 -14.40
C ASP A 314 -12.76 -4.65 -13.11
N VAL A 315 -12.32 -5.91 -13.18
CA VAL A 315 -11.74 -6.64 -12.05
C VAL A 315 -10.27 -6.91 -12.35
N ILE A 316 -9.39 -6.56 -11.41
CA ILE A 316 -7.96 -6.88 -11.51
C ILE A 316 -7.80 -8.39 -11.55
N GLY A 317 -6.98 -8.90 -12.49
CA GLY A 317 -6.75 -10.33 -12.69
C GLY A 317 -7.86 -11.03 -13.50
N GLY A 318 -9.02 -10.40 -13.70
CA GLY A 318 -10.14 -10.96 -14.47
C GLY A 318 -10.95 -12.04 -13.73
N ASP A 319 -10.72 -12.23 -12.44
CA ASP A 319 -11.43 -13.17 -11.58
C ASP A 319 -12.79 -12.62 -11.11
N ALA A 320 -13.49 -13.39 -10.27
CA ALA A 320 -14.72 -12.93 -9.64
C ALA A 320 -14.46 -11.72 -8.73
N PRO A 321 -15.34 -10.69 -8.72
CA PRO A 321 -15.17 -9.53 -7.89
C PRO A 321 -15.32 -9.89 -6.40
N CYS A 322 -14.30 -9.53 -5.59
CA CYS A 322 -14.23 -9.81 -4.16
C CYS A 322 -14.36 -8.55 -3.30
N GLY A 323 -14.10 -7.35 -3.87
CA GLY A 323 -14.16 -6.08 -3.16
C GLY A 323 -13.85 -4.91 -4.08
N LEU A 324 -13.72 -3.70 -3.49
CA LEU A 324 -13.43 -2.44 -4.16
C LEU A 324 -12.03 -1.97 -3.79
N CYS A 325 -11.17 -1.70 -4.76
CA CYS A 325 -9.96 -0.92 -4.48
C CYS A 325 -10.26 0.59 -4.52
N GLY A 326 -9.29 1.42 -4.19
CA GLY A 326 -9.48 2.87 -4.08
C GLY A 326 -10.06 3.51 -5.34
N SER A 327 -9.54 3.18 -6.52
CA SER A 327 -10.07 3.70 -7.79
C SER A 327 -11.51 3.22 -8.05
N GLY A 328 -11.77 1.92 -7.81
CA GLY A 328 -13.13 1.37 -7.95
C GLY A 328 -14.12 1.99 -6.96
N LEU A 329 -13.68 2.32 -5.74
CA LEU A 329 -14.51 3.03 -4.76
C LEU A 329 -14.88 4.44 -5.23
N ILE A 330 -13.90 5.19 -5.76
CA ILE A 330 -14.12 6.55 -6.29
C ILE A 330 -15.08 6.50 -7.49
N ASP A 331 -14.83 5.61 -8.45
CA ASP A 331 -15.67 5.45 -9.64
C ASP A 331 -17.10 5.05 -9.25
N LEU A 332 -17.26 4.11 -8.32
CA LEU A 332 -18.56 3.69 -7.83
C LEU A 332 -19.31 4.84 -7.16
N ALA A 333 -18.64 5.60 -6.28
CA ALA A 333 -19.26 6.75 -5.62
C ALA A 333 -19.69 7.81 -6.64
N ALA A 334 -18.85 8.11 -7.63
CA ALA A 334 -19.18 9.04 -8.72
C ALA A 334 -20.41 8.54 -9.52
N ALA A 335 -20.41 7.28 -9.92
CA ALA A 335 -21.55 6.70 -10.64
C ALA A 335 -22.85 6.72 -9.81
N LEU A 336 -22.76 6.53 -8.49
CA LEU A 336 -23.92 6.60 -7.59
C LEU A 336 -24.45 8.03 -7.40
N ILE A 337 -23.58 9.04 -7.42
CA ILE A 337 -23.98 10.46 -7.43
C ILE A 337 -24.70 10.76 -8.75
N ASP A 338 -24.12 10.41 -9.88
CA ASP A 338 -24.69 10.63 -11.22
C ASP A 338 -26.05 9.94 -11.40
N CYS A 339 -26.24 8.76 -10.78
CA CYS A 339 -27.49 8.02 -10.80
C CYS A 339 -28.53 8.52 -9.77
N GLY A 340 -28.17 9.46 -8.89
CA GLY A 340 -29.03 9.95 -7.82
C GLY A 340 -29.25 8.95 -6.67
N CYS A 341 -28.33 8.00 -6.48
CA CYS A 341 -28.33 7.10 -5.32
C CYS A 341 -27.63 7.72 -4.11
N ILE A 342 -26.71 8.63 -4.33
CA ILE A 342 -26.10 9.49 -3.31
C ILE A 342 -26.59 10.90 -3.55
N ASP A 343 -27.14 11.54 -2.52
CA ASP A 343 -27.68 12.90 -2.58
C ASP A 343 -26.57 13.97 -2.51
N GLU A 344 -26.92 15.25 -2.68
CA GLU A 344 -26.00 16.39 -2.60
C GLU A 344 -25.33 16.54 -1.23
N GLY A 345 -25.89 15.96 -0.17
CA GLY A 345 -25.32 15.91 1.16
C GLY A 345 -24.34 14.74 1.36
N GLY A 346 -24.12 13.89 0.36
CA GLY A 346 -23.27 12.72 0.44
C GLY A 346 -23.92 11.52 1.15
N ARG A 347 -25.25 11.48 1.25
CA ARG A 347 -26.00 10.39 1.88
C ARG A 347 -26.39 9.34 0.86
N LEU A 348 -26.03 8.08 1.06
CA LEU A 348 -26.53 6.96 0.29
C LEU A 348 -28.00 6.71 0.65
N LEU A 349 -28.87 6.84 -0.36
CA LEU A 349 -30.32 6.77 -0.20
C LEU A 349 -30.80 5.33 -0.01
N PRO A 350 -31.82 5.09 0.85
CA PRO A 350 -32.48 3.81 0.91
C PRO A 350 -33.37 3.60 -0.34
N PRO A 351 -33.81 2.36 -0.62
CA PRO A 351 -34.52 2.02 -1.86
C PRO A 351 -35.71 2.92 -2.21
N GLU A 352 -36.53 3.29 -1.23
CA GLU A 352 -37.75 4.08 -1.45
C GLU A 352 -37.49 5.56 -1.77
N GLU A 353 -36.34 6.09 -1.36
CA GLU A 353 -35.94 7.47 -1.64
C GLU A 353 -35.14 7.58 -2.95
N ALA A 354 -34.59 6.46 -3.43
CA ALA A 354 -33.77 6.41 -4.64
C ALA A 354 -34.62 6.37 -5.92
N PRO A 355 -34.07 6.80 -7.07
CA PRO A 355 -34.73 6.69 -8.37
C PRO A 355 -35.20 5.26 -8.65
N GLU A 356 -36.41 5.10 -9.23
CA GLU A 356 -37.07 3.80 -9.40
C GLU A 356 -36.16 2.76 -10.08
N LYS A 357 -35.45 3.14 -11.12
CA LYS A 357 -34.53 2.27 -11.86
C LYS A 357 -33.35 1.77 -11.03
N MET A 358 -33.03 2.43 -9.91
CA MET A 358 -31.92 2.10 -9.02
C MET A 358 -32.33 1.21 -7.85
N ARG A 359 -33.61 1.15 -7.50
CA ARG A 359 -34.11 0.42 -6.32
C ARG A 359 -33.68 -1.05 -6.28
N ARG A 360 -33.54 -1.68 -7.45
CA ARG A 360 -33.12 -3.09 -7.56
C ARG A 360 -31.68 -3.35 -7.06
N TYR A 361 -30.85 -2.32 -6.97
CA TYR A 361 -29.46 -2.40 -6.48
C TYR A 361 -29.33 -2.03 -5.00
N LEU A 362 -30.41 -1.60 -4.35
CA LEU A 362 -30.40 -1.06 -3.00
C LEU A 362 -31.17 -1.93 -2.04
N THR A 363 -30.62 -2.06 -0.83
CA THR A 363 -31.28 -2.68 0.34
C THR A 363 -31.14 -1.74 1.54
N ARG A 364 -31.64 -2.18 2.71
CA ARG A 364 -31.41 -1.50 3.99
C ARG A 364 -30.53 -2.32 4.90
N ASP A 365 -29.70 -1.66 5.69
CA ASP A 365 -29.02 -2.26 6.84
C ASP A 365 -29.99 -2.40 8.05
N GLU A 366 -29.49 -2.97 9.15
CA GLU A 366 -30.24 -3.13 10.41
C GLU A 366 -30.71 -1.80 11.01
N ASN A 367 -30.05 -0.70 10.67
CA ASN A 367 -30.37 0.65 11.14
C ASN A 367 -31.26 1.44 10.15
N GLY A 368 -31.69 0.81 9.06
CA GLY A 368 -32.53 1.41 8.03
C GLY A 368 -31.78 2.28 7.02
N ASN A 369 -30.44 2.32 7.03
CA ASN A 369 -29.66 3.06 6.05
C ASN A 369 -29.53 2.31 4.73
N GLY A 370 -29.25 3.04 3.65
CA GLY A 370 -29.04 2.47 2.33
C GLY A 370 -27.78 1.60 2.25
N VAL A 371 -27.91 0.47 1.53
CA VAL A 371 -26.79 -0.39 1.13
C VAL A 371 -26.93 -0.63 -0.37
N PHE A 372 -25.91 -0.24 -1.12
CA PHE A 372 -25.83 -0.49 -2.55
C PHE A 372 -25.10 -1.80 -2.83
N HIS A 373 -25.59 -2.61 -3.75
CA HIS A 373 -24.99 -3.87 -4.18
C HIS A 373 -24.54 -3.76 -5.64
N LEU A 374 -23.22 -3.73 -5.87
CA LEU A 374 -22.64 -3.83 -7.21
C LEU A 374 -22.75 -5.26 -7.71
N THR A 375 -22.44 -6.22 -6.84
CA THR A 375 -22.63 -7.65 -7.03
C THR A 375 -23.23 -8.26 -5.74
N ARG A 376 -23.35 -9.58 -5.69
CA ARG A 376 -23.78 -10.26 -4.47
C ARG A 376 -22.78 -10.10 -3.32
N GLU A 377 -21.49 -10.08 -3.66
CA GLU A 377 -20.35 -10.05 -2.72
C GLU A 377 -19.81 -8.63 -2.48
N VAL A 378 -20.02 -7.72 -3.43
CA VAL A 378 -19.45 -6.36 -3.39
C VAL A 378 -20.55 -5.35 -3.16
N CYS A 379 -20.51 -4.70 -2.00
CA CYS A 379 -21.48 -3.67 -1.61
C CYS A 379 -20.78 -2.40 -1.11
N LEU A 380 -21.55 -1.30 -1.08
CA LEU A 380 -21.19 -0.02 -0.48
C LEU A 380 -22.29 0.37 0.51
N THR A 381 -21.93 0.64 1.74
CA THR A 381 -22.87 1.02 2.81
C THR A 381 -22.91 2.54 3.00
N ALA A 382 -23.98 3.04 3.63
CA ALA A 382 -24.05 4.45 4.01
C ALA A 382 -22.94 4.88 4.99
N GLN A 383 -22.34 3.92 5.72
CA GLN A 383 -21.20 4.18 6.60
C GLN A 383 -19.91 4.32 5.79
N ASP A 384 -19.77 3.59 4.69
CA ASP A 384 -18.58 3.66 3.82
C ASP A 384 -18.51 5.00 3.07
N VAL A 385 -19.65 5.68 2.87
CA VAL A 385 -19.74 6.97 2.16
C VAL A 385 -19.45 8.16 3.08
N ARG A 386 -19.54 7.97 4.41
CA ARG A 386 -19.30 9.02 5.43
C ARG A 386 -17.87 9.00 5.95
#